data_78959e9fe9afd78b13606621fb561701
#
_entry.id   78959e9fe9afd78b13606621fb561701
#
_cell.length_a   1.000
_cell.length_b   1.000
_cell.length_c   1.000
_cell.angle_alpha   90.00
_cell.angle_beta   90.00
_cell.angle_gamma   90.00
#
_symmetry.space_group_name_H-M   'P 1'
#
loop_
_entity.id
_entity.type
_entity.pdbx_description
1 polymer ?
#
loop_
_entity_poly.entity_id
_entity_poly.type
_entity_poly.pdbx_seq_one_letter_code
_entity_poly.pdbx_strand_id
1 'polypeptide(L)'
;MHRRNFVNLTFVSIAGLSFAPDVIGQEKIIEPDLTSLADGKVLTVYNCCLSGFKDGAKNGVRLSVDGVAYLTGVEFSNGVIEVDMRGKDVEQQSFIGVVFHGVDGKTYDAIYFRPFNFKTEDAARRMRAVQYVAHPTYTSQKLRAEHPGKYEQALDPAPKPDDWFHARVVVASPKVSVFINDENQPCLVVTQLSDRKKGLVGLWGGGAVGGDFANLKIVPA
;
A
#
# COMPACT_ATOMS: atom_id res chain seq x y z
N MET A 1 -17.26 50.83 74.14
CA MET A 1 -17.44 51.26 72.73
C MET A 1 -16.51 50.39 71.87
N HIS A 2 -17.01 49.22 71.34
CA HIS A 2 -16.18 48.32 70.51
C HIS A 2 -16.77 48.32 69.11
N ARG A 3 -15.99 48.84 68.13
CA ARG A 3 -16.29 48.76 66.72
C ARG A 3 -15.85 47.38 66.19
N ARG A 4 -16.77 46.58 65.67
CA ARG A 4 -16.49 45.36 64.92
C ARG A 4 -16.34 45.71 63.44
N ASN A 5 -15.16 45.46 62.91
CA ASN A 5 -14.89 45.54 61.46
C ASN A 5 -15.37 44.22 60.84
N PHE A 6 -16.30 44.29 59.87
CA PHE A 6 -16.66 43.19 58.97
C PHE A 6 -15.71 43.18 57.79
N VAL A 7 -15.00 42.07 57.63
CA VAL A 7 -14.20 41.77 56.43
C VAL A 7 -15.09 41.03 55.45
N ASN A 8 -15.39 41.67 54.29
CA ASN A 8 -16.06 41.00 53.21
C ASN A 8 -15.04 40.16 52.44
N LEU A 9 -15.21 38.82 52.45
CA LEU A 9 -14.48 37.91 51.58
C LEU A 9 -15.26 37.81 50.27
N THR A 10 -14.68 38.31 49.18
CA THR A 10 -15.16 38.11 47.82
C THR A 10 -14.61 36.76 47.30
N PHE A 11 -15.48 35.79 47.08
CA PHE A 11 -15.10 34.54 46.41
C PHE A 11 -15.03 34.80 44.88
N VAL A 12 -13.84 34.70 44.31
CA VAL A 12 -13.64 34.66 42.86
C VAL A 12 -13.78 33.20 42.45
N SER A 13 -14.86 32.85 41.75
CA SER A 13 -15.04 31.57 41.12
C SER A 13 -14.17 31.48 39.87
N ILE A 14 -13.10 30.70 39.91
CA ILE A 14 -12.32 30.33 38.73
C ILE A 14 -13.09 29.23 38.02
N ALA A 15 -13.71 29.55 36.87
CA ALA A 15 -14.29 28.56 35.96
C ALA A 15 -13.13 27.77 35.34
N GLY A 16 -12.95 26.53 35.83
CA GLY A 16 -12.00 25.59 35.22
C GLY A 16 -12.48 25.19 33.84
N LEU A 17 -11.78 25.61 32.80
CA LEU A 17 -11.90 25.04 31.46
C LEU A 17 -11.35 23.59 31.54
N SER A 18 -12.25 22.62 31.60
CA SER A 18 -11.92 21.20 31.35
C SER A 18 -11.60 21.05 29.87
N PHE A 19 -10.33 20.99 29.53
CA PHE A 19 -9.90 20.40 28.28
C PHE A 19 -10.15 18.90 28.37
N ALA A 20 -11.19 18.42 27.68
CA ALA A 20 -11.29 16.99 27.40
C ALA A 20 -10.09 16.63 26.51
N PRO A 21 -9.32 15.59 26.83
CA PRO A 21 -8.30 15.12 25.91
C PRO A 21 -9.01 14.68 24.62
N ASP A 22 -8.64 15.26 23.49
CA ASP A 22 -9.01 14.73 22.19
C ASP A 22 -8.62 13.26 22.19
N VAL A 23 -9.60 12.37 22.14
CA VAL A 23 -9.40 10.94 21.88
C VAL A 23 -8.90 10.87 20.45
N ILE A 24 -7.59 10.91 20.27
CA ILE A 24 -6.95 10.55 19.01
C ILE A 24 -7.36 9.09 18.81
N GLY A 25 -8.34 8.89 17.93
CA GLY A 25 -8.80 7.56 17.57
C GLY A 25 -7.59 6.78 17.07
N GLN A 26 -7.25 5.72 17.78
CA GLN A 26 -6.19 4.80 17.36
C GLN A 26 -6.68 4.21 16.02
N GLU A 27 -6.11 4.65 14.91
CA GLU A 27 -6.50 4.16 13.59
C GLU A 27 -6.27 2.65 13.56
N LYS A 28 -7.33 1.93 13.26
CA LYS A 28 -7.37 0.47 13.38
C LYS A 28 -6.49 -0.16 12.30
N ILE A 29 -5.40 -0.80 12.70
CA ILE A 29 -4.59 -1.67 11.83
C ILE A 29 -5.49 -2.77 11.26
N ILE A 30 -5.39 -3.00 9.95
CA ILE A 30 -6.17 -4.01 9.22
C ILE A 30 -5.20 -5.10 8.75
N GLU A 31 -5.36 -6.30 9.28
CA GLU A 31 -4.59 -7.50 8.93
C GLU A 31 -5.58 -8.59 8.48
N PRO A 32 -5.96 -8.60 7.19
CA PRO A 32 -6.96 -9.55 6.71
C PRO A 32 -6.40 -10.96 6.63
N ASP A 33 -7.21 -11.95 6.99
CA ASP A 33 -6.90 -13.35 6.71
C ASP A 33 -7.10 -13.63 5.22
N LEU A 34 -6.01 -13.56 4.45
CA LEU A 34 -6.01 -13.84 3.01
C LEU A 34 -6.32 -15.32 2.68
N THR A 35 -6.25 -16.23 3.67
CA THR A 35 -6.56 -17.65 3.43
C THR A 35 -8.07 -17.93 3.40
N SER A 36 -8.86 -17.03 3.97
CA SER A 36 -10.32 -17.13 4.03
C SER A 36 -10.97 -16.61 2.74
N LEU A 37 -10.76 -17.33 1.63
CA LEU A 37 -11.32 -16.99 0.31
C LEU A 37 -12.78 -17.37 0.12
N ALA A 38 -13.33 -18.16 1.04
CA ALA A 38 -14.72 -18.57 0.97
C ALA A 38 -15.63 -17.33 1.06
N ASP A 39 -16.51 -17.17 0.08
CA ASP A 39 -17.61 -16.21 0.06
C ASP A 39 -17.31 -14.75 -0.37
N GLY A 40 -16.12 -14.42 -0.90
CA GLY A 40 -15.82 -13.04 -1.34
C GLY A 40 -15.83 -12.00 -0.21
N LYS A 41 -15.77 -12.44 1.05
CA LYS A 41 -15.87 -11.55 2.22
C LYS A 41 -14.61 -10.73 2.45
N VAL A 42 -13.45 -11.28 2.09
CA VAL A 42 -12.14 -10.63 2.33
C VAL A 42 -11.71 -9.81 1.14
N LEU A 43 -11.87 -10.32 -0.07
CA LEU A 43 -11.43 -9.67 -1.30
C LEU A 43 -12.55 -9.59 -2.35
N THR A 44 -12.71 -8.41 -2.92
CA THR A 44 -13.53 -8.18 -4.13
C THR A 44 -12.62 -8.15 -5.34
N VAL A 45 -12.85 -9.06 -6.29
CA VAL A 45 -11.94 -9.36 -7.41
C VAL A 45 -12.45 -8.76 -8.71
N TYR A 46 -11.55 -8.15 -9.49
CA TYR A 46 -11.81 -7.63 -10.83
C TYR A 46 -10.77 -8.17 -11.81
N ASN A 47 -11.22 -8.88 -12.84
CA ASN A 47 -10.44 -9.39 -13.97
C ASN A 47 -9.28 -10.34 -13.66
N CYS A 48 -9.07 -10.78 -12.43
CA CYS A 48 -8.04 -11.75 -12.08
C CYS A 48 -8.63 -13.03 -11.52
N CYS A 49 -7.82 -14.09 -11.54
CA CYS A 49 -8.13 -15.33 -10.86
C CYS A 49 -7.45 -15.34 -9.49
N LEU A 50 -8.18 -15.76 -8.47
CA LEU A 50 -7.72 -15.82 -7.10
C LEU A 50 -7.75 -17.27 -6.60
N SER A 51 -6.66 -17.74 -6.01
CA SER A 51 -6.58 -19.04 -5.35
C SER A 51 -5.79 -18.96 -4.05
N GLY A 52 -6.19 -19.74 -3.05
CA GLY A 52 -5.43 -19.86 -1.81
C GLY A 52 -4.19 -20.73 -2.00
N PHE A 53 -3.15 -20.48 -1.20
CA PHE A 53 -1.99 -21.35 -1.10
C PHE A 53 -1.53 -21.50 0.35
N LYS A 54 -0.75 -22.57 0.58
CA LYS A 54 0.00 -22.80 1.83
C LYS A 54 1.43 -23.17 1.44
N ASP A 55 2.40 -22.44 2.00
CA ASP A 55 3.82 -22.63 1.72
C ASP A 55 4.63 -22.40 2.99
N GLY A 56 4.88 -23.45 3.74
CA GLY A 56 5.57 -23.38 5.02
C GLY A 56 4.86 -22.47 6.01
N ALA A 57 5.55 -21.43 6.47
CA ALA A 57 5.01 -20.45 7.39
C ALA A 57 4.13 -19.37 6.73
N LYS A 58 4.09 -19.29 5.39
CA LYS A 58 3.32 -18.31 4.67
C LYS A 58 2.08 -18.94 4.04
N ASN A 59 0.93 -18.44 4.44
CA ASN A 59 -0.36 -18.78 3.86
C ASN A 59 -0.94 -17.51 3.25
N GLY A 60 -1.63 -17.64 2.12
CA GLY A 60 -2.15 -16.45 1.47
C GLY A 60 -2.88 -16.74 0.17
N VAL A 61 -2.78 -15.79 -0.76
CA VAL A 61 -3.47 -15.84 -2.05
C VAL A 61 -2.48 -15.75 -3.20
N ARG A 62 -2.82 -16.43 -4.29
CA ARG A 62 -2.20 -16.24 -5.60
C ARG A 62 -3.16 -15.48 -6.49
N LEU A 63 -2.67 -14.40 -7.10
CA LEU A 63 -3.34 -13.71 -8.18
C LEU A 63 -2.68 -14.11 -9.50
N SER A 64 -3.48 -14.50 -10.47
CA SER A 64 -3.04 -14.74 -11.85
C SER A 64 -3.97 -14.02 -12.81
N VAL A 65 -3.46 -13.74 -14.01
CA VAL A 65 -4.09 -12.85 -14.99
C VAL A 65 -4.06 -11.38 -14.55
N ASP A 66 -4.31 -10.46 -15.47
CA ASP A 66 -4.29 -9.01 -15.18
C ASP A 66 -5.53 -8.57 -14.41
N GLY A 67 -5.35 -8.06 -13.21
CA GLY A 67 -6.47 -7.55 -12.44
C GLY A 67 -6.11 -7.11 -11.03
N VAL A 68 -7.15 -6.81 -10.26
CA VAL A 68 -7.04 -6.30 -8.90
C VAL A 68 -7.94 -7.10 -7.94
N ALA A 69 -7.50 -7.23 -6.70
CA ALA A 69 -8.26 -7.80 -5.61
C ALA A 69 -8.27 -6.82 -4.44
N TYR A 70 -9.37 -6.09 -4.28
CA TYR A 70 -9.53 -5.09 -3.21
C TYR A 70 -10.00 -5.72 -1.91
N LEU A 71 -9.53 -5.20 -0.79
CA LEU A 71 -10.10 -5.49 0.53
C LEU A 71 -11.56 -5.03 0.59
N THR A 72 -12.46 -5.97 0.87
CA THR A 72 -13.89 -5.70 0.91
C THR A 72 -14.23 -4.75 2.05
N GLY A 73 -14.88 -3.63 1.72
CA GLY A 73 -15.34 -2.66 2.71
C GLY A 73 -14.23 -1.80 3.34
N VAL A 74 -13.02 -1.80 2.78
CA VAL A 74 -11.91 -0.97 3.25
C VAL A 74 -11.68 0.21 2.31
N GLU A 75 -11.81 1.42 2.81
CA GLU A 75 -11.39 2.65 2.15
C GLU A 75 -10.03 3.09 2.73
N PHE A 76 -9.13 3.56 1.88
CA PHE A 76 -7.79 3.98 2.23
C PHE A 76 -7.49 5.35 1.60
N SER A 77 -6.89 6.25 2.39
CA SER A 77 -6.43 7.57 1.94
C SER A 77 -4.92 7.70 2.01
N ASN A 78 -4.37 7.82 3.21
CA ASN A 78 -2.95 7.84 3.50
C ASN A 78 -2.61 6.73 4.49
N GLY A 79 -1.34 6.44 4.66
CA GLY A 79 -0.88 5.41 5.58
C GLY A 79 0.15 4.48 4.99
N VAL A 80 0.25 3.28 5.52
CA VAL A 80 1.22 2.26 5.12
C VAL A 80 0.51 1.00 4.65
N ILE A 81 0.95 0.47 3.52
CA ILE A 81 0.55 -0.83 2.98
C ILE A 81 1.76 -1.75 3.04
N GLU A 82 1.70 -2.80 3.82
CA GLU A 82 2.74 -3.82 3.96
C GLU A 82 2.24 -5.14 3.42
N VAL A 83 3.08 -5.86 2.68
CA VAL A 83 2.72 -7.17 2.14
C VAL A 83 3.95 -7.97 1.77
N ASP A 84 3.92 -9.27 2.04
CA ASP A 84 4.90 -10.20 1.51
C ASP A 84 4.48 -10.66 0.13
N MET A 85 5.38 -10.58 -0.84
CA MET A 85 5.14 -10.93 -2.23
C MET A 85 6.18 -11.90 -2.75
N ARG A 86 5.76 -12.78 -3.67
CA ARG A 86 6.64 -13.67 -4.42
C ARG A 86 6.15 -13.78 -5.85
N GLY A 87 7.00 -13.42 -6.80
CA GLY A 87 6.72 -13.59 -8.23
C GLY A 87 7.44 -14.77 -8.83
N LYS A 88 7.70 -14.69 -10.16
CA LYS A 88 8.42 -15.68 -10.93
C LYS A 88 9.38 -15.00 -11.91
N ASP A 89 10.53 -15.66 -12.18
CA ASP A 89 11.46 -15.23 -13.20
C ASP A 89 11.00 -15.68 -14.60
N VAL A 90 9.83 -15.20 -14.99
CA VAL A 90 9.26 -15.46 -16.32
C VAL A 90 8.95 -14.12 -16.98
N GLU A 91 9.71 -13.80 -18.00
CA GLU A 91 9.66 -12.51 -18.67
C GLU A 91 8.26 -12.16 -19.16
N GLN A 92 7.78 -10.95 -18.81
CA GLN A 92 6.47 -10.40 -19.16
C GLN A 92 5.26 -11.22 -18.67
N GLN A 93 5.45 -12.16 -17.74
CA GLN A 93 4.37 -13.01 -17.27
C GLN A 93 4.12 -12.94 -15.75
N SER A 94 4.99 -12.29 -14.99
CA SER A 94 4.85 -12.14 -13.55
C SER A 94 5.01 -10.68 -13.15
N PHE A 95 3.89 -10.07 -12.81
CA PHE A 95 3.79 -8.72 -12.24
C PHE A 95 3.01 -8.81 -10.94
N ILE A 96 3.53 -8.20 -9.89
CA ILE A 96 2.94 -8.26 -8.54
C ILE A 96 3.01 -6.91 -7.86
N GLY A 97 2.00 -6.53 -7.11
CA GLY A 97 2.00 -5.23 -6.47
C GLY A 97 0.80 -4.95 -5.58
N VAL A 98 0.68 -3.71 -5.18
CA VAL A 98 -0.45 -3.18 -4.42
C VAL A 98 -1.15 -2.08 -5.20
N VAL A 99 -2.45 -1.98 -4.97
CA VAL A 99 -3.32 -0.98 -5.56
C VAL A 99 -3.95 -0.16 -4.44
N PHE A 100 -4.07 1.16 -4.65
CA PHE A 100 -4.68 2.09 -3.71
C PHE A 100 -5.44 3.19 -4.45
N HIS A 101 -6.27 3.95 -3.74
CA HIS A 101 -7.18 4.95 -4.30
C HIS A 101 -7.99 4.41 -5.48
N GLY A 102 -8.35 3.12 -5.40
CA GLY A 102 -9.12 2.45 -6.43
C GLY A 102 -10.58 2.90 -6.45
N VAL A 103 -11.14 3.01 -7.66
CA VAL A 103 -12.55 3.29 -7.89
C VAL A 103 -13.24 2.02 -8.41
N ASP A 104 -12.56 1.33 -9.31
CA ASP A 104 -13.02 0.11 -9.98
C ASP A 104 -11.83 -0.74 -10.45
N GLY A 105 -12.07 -1.77 -11.26
CA GLY A 105 -11.03 -2.64 -11.80
C GLY A 105 -10.12 -2.01 -12.86
N LYS A 106 -10.30 -0.73 -13.21
CA LYS A 106 -9.56 -0.02 -14.26
C LYS A 106 -9.02 1.34 -13.83
N THR A 107 -9.52 1.89 -12.72
CA THR A 107 -9.24 3.26 -12.26
C THR A 107 -8.63 3.19 -10.86
N TYR A 108 -7.31 3.32 -10.77
CA TYR A 108 -6.55 3.17 -9.52
C TYR A 108 -5.13 3.75 -9.63
N ASP A 109 -4.46 3.91 -8.50
CA ASP A 109 -3.01 4.05 -8.38
C ASP A 109 -2.41 2.71 -7.97
N ALA A 110 -1.22 2.38 -8.48
CA ALA A 110 -0.54 1.15 -8.10
C ALA A 110 0.97 1.30 -8.03
N ILE A 111 1.56 0.55 -7.11
CA ILE A 111 2.98 0.21 -7.10
C ILE A 111 3.08 -1.26 -7.44
N TYR A 112 3.89 -1.59 -8.45
CA TYR A 112 4.11 -2.99 -8.80
C TYR A 112 5.56 -3.28 -9.15
N PHE A 113 5.90 -4.56 -9.06
CA PHE A 113 7.22 -5.10 -9.26
C PHE A 113 7.23 -6.05 -10.45
N ARG A 114 8.39 -6.16 -11.11
CA ARG A 114 8.69 -7.11 -12.17
C ARG A 114 9.80 -8.05 -11.71
N PRO A 115 9.49 -9.17 -11.06
CA PRO A 115 10.49 -10.10 -10.52
C PRO A 115 11.52 -10.53 -11.56
N PHE A 116 11.11 -10.78 -12.80
CA PHE A 116 11.99 -11.12 -13.93
C PHE A 116 12.98 -10.00 -14.33
N ASN A 117 12.87 -8.81 -13.73
CA ASN A 117 13.82 -7.70 -13.90
C ASN A 117 14.77 -7.51 -12.72
N PHE A 118 14.57 -8.21 -11.59
CA PHE A 118 15.32 -7.95 -10.36
C PHE A 118 16.83 -8.19 -10.55
N LYS A 119 17.21 -9.29 -11.19
CA LYS A 119 18.60 -9.70 -11.38
C LYS A 119 18.99 -9.90 -12.85
N THR A 120 18.21 -9.36 -13.77
CA THR A 120 18.55 -9.41 -15.20
C THR A 120 19.88 -8.68 -15.47
N GLU A 121 20.68 -9.19 -16.39
CA GLU A 121 21.91 -8.54 -16.85
C GLU A 121 21.64 -7.30 -17.70
N ASP A 122 20.48 -7.23 -18.34
CA ASP A 122 20.03 -6.06 -19.10
C ASP A 122 19.78 -4.88 -18.15
N ALA A 123 20.66 -3.89 -18.19
CA ALA A 123 20.59 -2.70 -17.35
C ALA A 123 19.31 -1.89 -17.56
N ALA A 124 18.80 -1.80 -18.80
CA ALA A 124 17.57 -1.07 -19.09
C ALA A 124 16.34 -1.78 -18.53
N ARG A 125 16.33 -3.10 -18.51
CA ARG A 125 15.27 -3.90 -17.88
C ARG A 125 15.35 -3.81 -16.35
N ARG A 126 16.57 -3.88 -15.80
CA ARG A 126 16.80 -3.78 -14.34
C ARG A 126 16.27 -2.48 -13.77
N MET A 127 16.39 -1.35 -14.49
CA MET A 127 15.81 -0.06 -14.10
C MET A 127 14.27 -0.06 -14.04
N ARG A 128 13.63 -1.14 -14.47
CA ARG A 128 12.16 -1.30 -14.47
C ARG A 128 11.68 -2.35 -13.46
N ALA A 129 12.44 -2.57 -12.38
CA ALA A 129 12.13 -3.58 -11.38
C ALA A 129 10.91 -3.20 -10.53
N VAL A 130 10.81 -1.94 -10.10
CA VAL A 130 9.63 -1.38 -9.42
C VAL A 130 9.07 -0.22 -10.23
N GLN A 131 7.75 -0.04 -10.20
CA GLN A 131 7.07 1.03 -10.95
C GLN A 131 5.82 1.53 -10.25
N TYR A 132 5.57 2.85 -10.35
CA TYR A 132 4.30 3.51 -10.08
C TYR A 132 3.51 3.72 -11.38
N VAL A 133 2.19 3.56 -11.30
CA VAL A 133 1.22 3.91 -12.34
C VAL A 133 -0.03 4.51 -11.73
N ALA A 134 -0.78 5.31 -12.53
CA ALA A 134 -2.10 5.82 -12.17
C ALA A 134 -3.05 5.62 -13.35
N HIS A 135 -3.75 4.49 -13.32
CA HIS A 135 -4.70 4.12 -14.37
C HIS A 135 -5.98 4.95 -14.34
N PRO A 136 -6.62 5.14 -15.52
CA PRO A 136 -6.22 4.69 -16.84
C PRO A 136 -5.20 5.63 -17.55
N THR A 137 -4.97 6.84 -17.05
CA THR A 137 -4.28 7.92 -17.75
C THR A 137 -2.76 7.71 -17.81
N TYR A 138 -2.15 7.32 -16.70
CA TYR A 138 -0.70 7.23 -16.55
C TYR A 138 -0.26 5.76 -16.52
N THR A 139 -0.27 5.15 -17.70
CA THR A 139 0.22 3.78 -17.91
C THR A 139 1.74 3.73 -17.87
N SER A 140 2.33 2.55 -17.66
CA SER A 140 3.78 2.38 -17.67
C SER A 140 4.44 2.82 -18.99
N GLN A 141 3.76 2.58 -20.11
CA GLN A 141 4.25 3.00 -21.42
C GLN A 141 4.28 4.52 -21.55
N LYS A 142 3.20 5.20 -21.17
CA LYS A 142 3.12 6.67 -21.20
C LYS A 142 4.15 7.29 -20.25
N LEU A 143 4.26 6.81 -19.03
CA LEU A 143 5.22 7.32 -18.05
C LEU A 143 6.67 7.16 -18.53
N ARG A 144 6.98 6.06 -19.18
CA ARG A 144 8.31 5.83 -19.74
C ARG A 144 8.62 6.74 -20.91
N ALA A 145 7.61 7.06 -21.75
CA ALA A 145 7.78 7.97 -22.87
C ALA A 145 7.91 9.44 -22.43
N GLU A 146 7.08 9.88 -21.48
CA GLU A 146 6.99 11.29 -21.06
C GLU A 146 7.93 11.64 -19.89
N HIS A 147 8.25 10.65 -19.04
CA HIS A 147 9.03 10.83 -17.82
C HIS A 147 10.01 9.66 -17.59
N PRO A 148 10.96 9.41 -18.50
CA PRO A 148 11.84 8.25 -18.42
C PRO A 148 12.62 8.19 -17.09
N GLY A 149 12.57 7.02 -16.43
CA GLY A 149 13.25 6.75 -15.16
C GLY A 149 12.65 7.42 -13.91
N LYS A 150 11.62 8.27 -14.04
CA LYS A 150 11.06 9.00 -12.89
C LYS A 150 10.12 8.17 -12.04
N TYR A 151 9.36 7.27 -12.66
CA TYR A 151 8.32 6.47 -12.02
C TYR A 151 8.65 4.97 -12.00
N GLU A 152 9.88 4.62 -12.33
CA GLU A 152 10.40 3.25 -12.26
C GLU A 152 11.86 3.28 -11.79
N GLN A 153 12.30 2.22 -11.07
CA GLN A 153 13.66 2.10 -10.56
C GLN A 153 14.12 0.63 -10.48
N ALA A 154 15.42 0.45 -10.42
CA ALA A 154 16.03 -0.80 -10.00
C ALA A 154 15.81 -1.03 -8.49
N LEU A 155 15.98 -2.27 -8.05
CA LEU A 155 16.08 -2.60 -6.63
C LEU A 155 17.54 -2.84 -6.25
N ASP A 156 17.97 -2.25 -5.13
CA ASP A 156 19.31 -2.47 -4.56
C ASP A 156 19.21 -2.45 -3.02
N PRO A 157 19.47 -3.58 -2.34
CA PRO A 157 19.73 -4.91 -2.89
C PRO A 157 18.51 -5.54 -3.56
N ALA A 158 18.69 -6.16 -4.73
CA ALA A 158 17.61 -6.84 -5.44
C ALA A 158 17.33 -8.22 -4.84
N PRO A 159 16.06 -8.54 -4.49
CA PRO A 159 15.66 -9.89 -4.09
C PRO A 159 15.90 -10.89 -5.24
N LYS A 160 15.90 -12.18 -4.92
CA LYS A 160 15.82 -13.20 -5.98
C LYS A 160 14.39 -13.20 -6.55
N PRO A 161 14.24 -13.39 -7.88
CA PRO A 161 12.94 -13.29 -8.56
C PRO A 161 11.85 -14.21 -8.01
N ASP A 162 12.22 -15.43 -7.60
CA ASP A 162 11.31 -16.48 -7.12
C ASP A 162 11.21 -16.58 -5.60
N ASP A 163 11.95 -15.74 -4.87
CA ASP A 163 11.92 -15.71 -3.40
C ASP A 163 10.88 -14.70 -2.88
N TRP A 164 10.44 -14.92 -1.65
CA TRP A 164 9.64 -13.96 -0.92
C TRP A 164 10.44 -12.69 -0.62
N PHE A 165 9.80 -11.55 -0.78
CA PHE A 165 10.28 -10.26 -0.27
C PHE A 165 9.12 -9.50 0.36
N HIS A 166 9.46 -8.65 1.32
CA HIS A 166 8.51 -7.74 1.97
C HIS A 166 8.48 -6.41 1.23
N ALA A 167 7.30 -5.89 0.93
CA ALA A 167 7.13 -4.55 0.38
C ALA A 167 6.36 -3.68 1.37
N ARG A 168 6.85 -2.47 1.57
CA ARG A 168 6.20 -1.43 2.38
C ARG A 168 6.02 -0.18 1.53
N VAL A 169 4.77 0.18 1.27
CA VAL A 169 4.37 1.34 0.50
C VAL A 169 3.77 2.38 1.43
N VAL A 170 4.43 3.52 1.56
CA VAL A 170 3.98 4.65 2.37
C VAL A 170 3.31 5.66 1.46
N VAL A 171 2.02 5.87 1.65
CA VAL A 171 1.21 6.86 0.95
C VAL A 171 0.99 8.05 1.87
N ALA A 172 1.62 9.18 1.55
CA ALA A 172 1.45 10.47 2.25
C ALA A 172 1.21 11.53 1.17
N SER A 173 0.01 11.49 0.58
CA SER A 173 -0.35 12.27 -0.61
C SER A 173 0.13 13.71 -0.55
N PRO A 174 0.82 14.21 -1.59
CA PRO A 174 0.99 13.56 -2.90
C PRO A 174 2.22 12.65 -3.02
N LYS A 175 2.98 12.41 -1.96
CA LYS A 175 4.20 11.60 -1.98
C LYS A 175 3.88 10.13 -1.74
N VAL A 176 4.49 9.25 -2.55
CA VAL A 176 4.48 7.80 -2.36
C VAL A 176 5.91 7.31 -2.28
N SER A 177 6.23 6.56 -1.22
CA SER A 177 7.57 6.00 -0.98
C SER A 177 7.48 4.48 -0.85
N VAL A 178 8.38 3.77 -1.52
CA VAL A 178 8.40 2.31 -1.58
C VAL A 178 9.69 1.79 -0.95
N PHE A 179 9.55 0.81 -0.08
CA PHE A 179 10.65 0.13 0.59
C PHE A 179 10.52 -1.37 0.36
N ILE A 180 11.64 -2.08 0.36
CA ILE A 180 11.68 -3.53 0.27
C ILE A 180 12.48 -4.12 1.44
N ASN A 181 12.02 -5.25 1.95
CA ASN A 181 12.64 -5.93 3.10
C ASN A 181 12.86 -4.96 4.27
N ASP A 182 13.98 -5.05 4.95
CA ASP A 182 14.33 -4.22 6.11
C ASP A 182 15.10 -2.94 5.72
N GLU A 183 15.08 -2.56 4.42
CA GLU A 183 15.80 -1.39 3.96
C GLU A 183 15.20 -0.09 4.52
N ASN A 184 16.07 0.77 5.07
CA ASN A 184 15.68 2.08 5.61
C ASN A 184 15.57 3.16 4.53
N GLN A 185 16.17 2.95 3.36
CA GLN A 185 16.09 3.86 2.23
C GLN A 185 15.01 3.38 1.25
N PRO A 186 14.15 4.28 0.76
CA PRO A 186 13.16 3.90 -0.24
C PRO A 186 13.80 3.56 -1.58
N CYS A 187 13.40 2.46 -2.19
CA CYS A 187 13.81 2.08 -3.53
C CYS A 187 13.11 2.90 -4.63
N LEU A 188 11.96 3.51 -4.33
CA LEU A 188 11.26 4.41 -5.23
C LEU A 188 10.56 5.51 -4.41
N VAL A 189 10.69 6.76 -4.86
CA VAL A 189 9.93 7.90 -4.32
C VAL A 189 9.32 8.65 -5.49
N VAL A 190 7.99 8.81 -5.48
CA VAL A 190 7.26 9.50 -6.55
C VAL A 190 6.25 10.49 -6.00
N THR A 191 5.88 11.45 -6.85
CA THR A 191 4.69 12.27 -6.64
C THR A 191 3.52 11.61 -7.36
N GLN A 192 2.43 11.38 -6.65
CA GLN A 192 1.18 10.86 -7.18
C GLN A 192 0.68 11.71 -8.35
N LEU A 193 0.22 11.06 -9.40
CA LEU A 193 -0.22 11.73 -10.64
C LEU A 193 -1.74 11.82 -10.75
N SER A 194 -2.46 11.01 -10.01
CA SER A 194 -3.92 11.11 -9.96
C SER A 194 -4.35 12.18 -8.95
N ASP A 195 -5.54 12.75 -9.16
CA ASP A 195 -6.17 13.67 -8.20
C ASP A 195 -6.90 12.93 -7.07
N ARG A 196 -6.95 11.61 -7.14
CA ARG A 196 -7.62 10.77 -6.14
C ARG A 196 -6.90 10.87 -4.79
N LYS A 197 -7.66 11.07 -3.73
CA LYS A 197 -7.13 11.20 -2.36
C LYS A 197 -7.50 10.04 -1.46
N LYS A 198 -8.45 9.21 -1.90
CA LYS A 198 -8.94 8.03 -1.20
C LYS A 198 -9.62 7.07 -2.16
N GLY A 199 -9.84 5.86 -1.74
CA GLY A 199 -10.55 4.83 -2.48
C GLY A 199 -10.22 3.43 -1.99
N LEU A 200 -10.51 2.43 -2.79
CA LEU A 200 -10.25 1.03 -2.50
C LEU A 200 -8.75 0.75 -2.43
N VAL A 201 -8.36 -0.24 -1.60
CA VAL A 201 -6.98 -0.71 -1.42
C VAL A 201 -6.92 -2.22 -1.51
N GLY A 202 -5.81 -2.75 -2.03
CA GLY A 202 -5.64 -4.20 -2.15
C GLY A 202 -4.42 -4.63 -2.95
N LEU A 203 -4.55 -5.77 -3.59
CA LEU A 203 -3.50 -6.45 -4.33
C LEU A 203 -3.67 -6.24 -5.84
N TRP A 204 -2.56 -6.15 -6.55
CA TRP A 204 -2.50 -6.05 -8.00
C TRP A 204 -1.68 -7.20 -8.57
N GLY A 205 -2.20 -7.89 -9.58
CA GLY A 205 -1.50 -8.94 -10.28
C GLY A 205 -1.55 -8.73 -11.79
N GLY A 206 -0.53 -9.19 -12.49
CA GLY A 206 -0.48 -9.09 -13.94
C GLY A 206 0.35 -10.19 -14.59
N GLY A 207 0.05 -10.44 -15.88
CA GLY A 207 0.63 -11.51 -16.66
C GLY A 207 0.04 -12.89 -16.33
N ALA A 208 0.30 -13.87 -17.18
CA ALA A 208 -0.32 -15.20 -17.08
C ALA A 208 0.05 -15.95 -15.79
N VAL A 209 1.23 -15.67 -15.24
CA VAL A 209 1.75 -16.34 -14.03
C VAL A 209 1.33 -15.60 -12.76
N GLY A 210 1.28 -14.26 -12.80
CA GLY A 210 0.98 -13.45 -11.62
C GLY A 210 1.96 -13.66 -10.47
N GLY A 211 1.47 -13.83 -9.24
CA GLY A 211 2.28 -14.14 -8.07
C GLY A 211 1.51 -14.37 -6.79
N ASP A 212 2.26 -14.61 -5.73
CA ASP A 212 1.77 -14.95 -4.39
C ASP A 212 1.85 -13.75 -3.45
N PHE A 213 0.88 -13.64 -2.55
CA PHE A 213 0.74 -12.56 -1.57
C PHE A 213 0.37 -13.15 -0.20
N ALA A 214 1.06 -12.69 0.83
CA ALA A 214 0.81 -13.09 2.22
C ALA A 214 1.01 -11.89 3.15
N ASN A 215 0.53 -11.98 4.39
CA ASN A 215 0.78 -11.01 5.46
C ASN A 215 0.45 -9.56 5.06
N LEU A 216 -0.68 -9.37 4.34
CA LEU A 216 -1.15 -8.02 4.01
C LEU A 216 -1.54 -7.28 5.28
N LYS A 217 -1.01 -6.07 5.43
CA LYS A 217 -1.30 -5.18 6.55
C LYS A 217 -1.50 -3.76 6.05
N ILE A 218 -2.58 -3.13 6.48
CA ILE A 218 -2.88 -1.73 6.19
C ILE A 218 -2.85 -0.97 7.52
N VAL A 219 -2.04 0.07 7.56
CA VAL A 219 -1.97 1.01 8.69
C VAL A 219 -2.42 2.38 8.16
N PRO A 220 -3.68 2.75 8.33
CA PRO A 220 -4.16 4.07 7.96
C PRO A 220 -3.42 5.17 8.72
N ALA A 221 -3.38 6.42 8.19
CA ALA A 221 -2.74 7.58 8.84
C ALA A 221 -3.78 8.62 9.22
#